data_60eb281905b28ffd42934b42e0a57579
#
_entry.id   60eb281905b28ffd42934b42e0a57579
#
_cell.length_a   1.000
_cell.length_b   1.000
_cell.length_c   1.000
_cell.angle_alpha   90.00
_cell.angle_beta   90.00
_cell.angle_gamma   90.00
#
_symmetry.space_group_name_H-M   'P 1'
#
loop_
_entity.id
_entity.type
_entity.pdbx_description
1 polymer ?
#
loop_
_entity_poly.entity_id
_entity_poly.type
_entity_poly.pdbx_seq_one_letter_code
_entity_poly.pdbx_strand_id
1 'polypeptide(L)'
;MSKKKNIIIENVSVIDAGAKGKSVAKAPDGRVIFVTNAVPGDVVDVQTTKKKSAYYEGFAVKFHQLSAERTTPVCSHFGHCGGCKWQDLAYERQLYYKQKEVENNLVRLGRIAIPQLMPIIGSDDIYFYRNKMEFSFSDMRWLTPEEIKRADEITDRNGLGFHIAGAWDKVLDIEKCYLQADPSNAIRLEIKRFTLENEMSFYSPRMQQGLLRSMMIRLSSTGELMVVIQFFSEDEKIELLLAHLANHFPEITSLQYCINSKGNDALYDQDIICYKGQDCIYEEMEGLRFKINAKSFYQTNSKQAQRLYEVARNFADLKGDELVYDLYTGTGTIAQFVAKRAKRVVGVEAVPEAIADAKANAAANGIDNVSFYVGDMKNVFNEAFIAANGVPDVIITDPPRDGMHKDVVAQILRIAPSKVVYVSCNSATQARDLALMDEQYKVTKVQPVDMFPQTYHVENVVLLEKR
;
A
#
# COMPACT_ATOMS: atom_id res chain seq x y z
N MET A 1 31.90 22.73 -2.41
CA MET A 1 31.53 21.33 -2.17
C MET A 1 32.11 20.46 -3.28
N SER A 2 33.05 19.57 -2.96
CA SER A 2 33.66 18.65 -3.93
C SER A 2 32.58 17.77 -4.55
N LYS A 3 32.40 17.77 -5.87
CA LYS A 3 31.55 16.82 -6.60
C LYS A 3 32.07 15.40 -6.26
N LYS A 4 31.32 14.63 -5.48
CA LYS A 4 31.63 13.21 -5.27
C LYS A 4 31.65 12.54 -6.64
N LYS A 5 32.80 12.05 -7.05
CA LYS A 5 33.00 11.34 -8.31
C LYS A 5 32.14 10.07 -8.25
N ASN A 6 31.07 10.00 -9.05
CA ASN A 6 30.32 8.76 -9.22
C ASN A 6 31.29 7.72 -9.81
N ILE A 7 31.36 6.55 -9.18
CA ILE A 7 32.23 5.47 -9.59
C ILE A 7 31.37 4.47 -10.36
N ILE A 8 31.86 3.95 -11.48
CA ILE A 8 31.28 2.80 -12.17
C ILE A 8 31.98 1.55 -11.61
N ILE A 9 31.20 0.60 -11.13
CA ILE A 9 31.67 -0.73 -10.74
C ILE A 9 31.24 -1.66 -11.86
N GLU A 10 32.22 -2.20 -12.56
CA GLU A 10 31.99 -2.96 -13.79
C GLU A 10 31.78 -4.44 -13.52
N ASN A 11 30.99 -5.10 -14.39
CA ASN A 11 30.84 -6.55 -14.51
C ASN A 11 30.44 -7.23 -13.18
N VAL A 12 29.48 -6.65 -12.46
CA VAL A 12 28.99 -7.23 -11.20
C VAL A 12 27.79 -8.15 -11.43
N SER A 13 27.84 -9.32 -10.81
CA SER A 13 26.73 -10.28 -10.82
C SER A 13 25.71 -9.88 -9.76
N VAL A 14 24.44 -9.75 -10.16
CA VAL A 14 23.30 -9.54 -9.29
C VAL A 14 22.86 -10.87 -8.72
N ILE A 15 22.91 -11.03 -7.41
CA ILE A 15 22.80 -12.35 -6.74
C ILE A 15 21.48 -12.55 -5.98
N ASP A 16 20.77 -11.46 -5.65
CA ASP A 16 19.55 -11.55 -4.82
C ASP A 16 18.66 -10.32 -5.02
N ALA A 17 17.40 -10.42 -4.62
CA ALA A 17 16.52 -9.27 -4.41
C ALA A 17 16.60 -8.82 -2.95
N GLY A 18 16.64 -7.50 -2.74
CA GLY A 18 16.72 -6.88 -1.42
C GLY A 18 15.54 -5.99 -1.13
N ALA A 19 15.56 -5.41 0.05
CA ALA A 19 14.53 -4.52 0.51
C ALA A 19 14.24 -3.35 -0.44
N LYS A 20 12.99 -2.89 -0.47
CA LYS A 20 12.52 -1.75 -1.27
C LYS A 20 12.67 -1.97 -2.79
N GLY A 21 12.61 -3.20 -3.24
CA GLY A 21 12.68 -3.57 -4.66
C GLY A 21 14.04 -3.33 -5.31
N LYS A 22 15.10 -3.17 -4.52
CA LYS A 22 16.48 -3.12 -5.03
C LYS A 22 17.03 -4.53 -5.13
N SER A 23 17.88 -4.76 -6.12
CA SER A 23 18.65 -5.97 -6.22
C SER A 23 19.98 -5.87 -5.45
N VAL A 24 20.57 -7.01 -5.14
CA VAL A 24 21.81 -7.11 -4.36
C VAL A 24 22.91 -7.70 -5.21
N ALA A 25 24.06 -7.04 -5.19
CA ALA A 25 25.31 -7.53 -5.79
C ALA A 25 26.48 -7.36 -4.81
N LYS A 26 27.63 -7.90 -5.15
CA LYS A 26 28.89 -7.68 -4.40
C LYS A 26 29.91 -6.95 -5.28
N ALA A 27 30.50 -5.92 -4.72
CA ALA A 27 31.63 -5.22 -5.32
C ALA A 27 32.93 -6.06 -5.21
N PRO A 28 33.93 -5.81 -6.06
CA PRO A 28 35.24 -6.48 -5.98
C PRO A 28 35.93 -6.32 -4.61
N ASP A 29 35.64 -5.26 -3.89
CA ASP A 29 36.16 -4.99 -2.52
C ASP A 29 35.34 -5.69 -1.41
N GLY A 30 34.37 -6.54 -1.78
CA GLY A 30 33.55 -7.34 -0.86
C GLY A 30 32.32 -6.63 -0.30
N ARG A 31 32.17 -5.31 -0.53
CA ARG A 31 30.99 -4.56 -0.07
C ARG A 31 29.73 -4.94 -0.87
N VAL A 32 28.59 -4.84 -0.18
CA VAL A 32 27.29 -5.02 -0.81
C VAL A 32 26.99 -3.82 -1.73
N ILE A 33 26.39 -4.08 -2.87
CA ILE A 33 25.82 -3.05 -3.76
C ILE A 33 24.32 -3.26 -3.81
N PHE A 34 23.55 -2.21 -3.47
CA PHE A 34 22.12 -2.15 -3.74
C PHE A 34 21.90 -1.54 -5.13
N VAL A 35 21.40 -2.33 -6.06
CA VAL A 35 21.27 -1.97 -7.48
C VAL A 35 19.79 -1.75 -7.81
N THR A 36 19.48 -0.64 -8.46
CA THR A 36 18.17 -0.43 -9.10
C THR A 36 18.24 -0.73 -10.59
N ASN A 37 17.10 -1.04 -11.21
CA ASN A 37 16.94 -1.39 -12.62
C ASN A 37 17.69 -2.67 -13.04
N ALA A 38 17.87 -3.59 -12.10
CA ALA A 38 18.45 -4.92 -12.36
C ALA A 38 17.64 -5.97 -11.59
N VAL A 39 17.67 -7.20 -12.07
CA VAL A 39 17.07 -8.37 -11.40
C VAL A 39 18.15 -9.41 -11.09
N PRO A 40 17.91 -10.29 -10.11
CA PRO A 40 18.86 -11.36 -9.82
C PRO A 40 19.18 -12.21 -11.06
N GLY A 41 20.46 -12.54 -11.24
CA GLY A 41 20.97 -13.24 -12.43
C GLY A 41 21.49 -12.32 -13.54
N ASP A 42 21.24 -11.01 -13.49
CA ASP A 42 21.88 -10.05 -14.40
C ASP A 42 23.38 -9.92 -14.10
N VAL A 43 24.18 -9.62 -15.14
CA VAL A 43 25.56 -9.14 -15.01
C VAL A 43 25.63 -7.73 -15.58
N VAL A 44 25.99 -6.75 -14.74
CA VAL A 44 25.83 -5.33 -15.07
C VAL A 44 27.01 -4.46 -14.65
N ASP A 45 27.15 -3.30 -15.30
CA ASP A 45 27.93 -2.19 -14.77
C ASP A 45 27.01 -1.29 -13.95
N VAL A 46 27.45 -0.93 -12.73
CA VAL A 46 26.66 -0.14 -11.79
C VAL A 46 27.28 1.22 -11.60
N GLN A 47 26.53 2.27 -11.94
CA GLN A 47 26.89 3.65 -11.57
C GLN A 47 26.44 3.91 -10.13
N THR A 48 27.42 4.22 -9.26
CA THR A 48 27.13 4.46 -7.85
C THR A 48 26.54 5.85 -7.64
N THR A 49 25.50 5.93 -6.82
CA THR A 49 24.89 7.19 -6.34
C THR A 49 25.29 7.51 -4.90
N LYS A 50 25.52 6.46 -4.09
CA LYS A 50 26.00 6.57 -2.70
C LYS A 50 27.12 5.60 -2.44
N LYS A 51 28.10 6.07 -1.64
CA LYS A 51 29.20 5.27 -1.09
C LYS A 51 29.18 5.39 0.44
N LYS A 52 29.00 4.28 1.11
CA LYS A 52 29.08 4.14 2.57
C LYS A 52 30.25 3.20 2.93
N SER A 53 30.61 3.14 4.21
CA SER A 53 31.66 2.22 4.67
C SER A 53 31.30 0.75 4.41
N ALA A 54 30.04 0.36 4.61
CA ALA A 54 29.57 -1.01 4.50
C ALA A 54 28.94 -1.35 3.13
N TYR A 55 28.50 -0.39 2.32
CA TYR A 55 27.77 -0.67 1.09
C TYR A 55 27.84 0.46 0.06
N TYR A 56 27.44 0.14 -1.16
CA TYR A 56 27.16 1.07 -2.25
C TYR A 56 25.65 1.07 -2.57
N GLU A 57 25.13 2.20 -3.06
CA GLU A 57 23.87 2.24 -3.79
C GLU A 57 24.12 2.76 -5.20
N GLY A 58 23.42 2.23 -6.18
CA GLY A 58 23.55 2.63 -7.57
C GLY A 58 22.46 2.06 -8.46
N PHE A 59 22.63 2.25 -9.77
CA PHE A 59 21.73 1.72 -10.77
C PHE A 59 22.53 1.10 -11.93
N ALA A 60 21.95 0.11 -12.58
CA ALA A 60 22.54 -0.54 -13.73
C ALA A 60 22.57 0.44 -14.92
N VAL A 61 23.75 0.57 -15.58
CA VAL A 61 23.95 1.45 -16.74
C VAL A 61 24.28 0.67 -18.00
N LYS A 62 24.81 -0.56 -17.86
CA LYS A 62 25.13 -1.46 -18.97
C LYS A 62 24.87 -2.89 -18.53
N PHE A 63 24.30 -3.68 -19.42
CA PHE A 63 24.03 -5.10 -19.21
C PHE A 63 25.00 -5.90 -20.08
N HIS A 64 25.76 -6.81 -19.45
CA HIS A 64 26.63 -7.78 -20.11
C HIS A 64 25.90 -9.11 -20.35
N GLN A 65 25.02 -9.48 -19.38
CA GLN A 65 24.17 -10.65 -19.46
C GLN A 65 22.84 -10.34 -18.81
N LEU A 66 21.75 -10.71 -19.47
CA LEU A 66 20.40 -10.64 -18.92
C LEU A 66 20.06 -11.95 -18.19
N SER A 67 19.37 -11.83 -17.06
CA SER A 67 18.88 -12.95 -16.29
C SER A 67 17.83 -13.77 -17.07
N ALA A 68 17.85 -15.08 -16.90
CA ALA A 68 16.79 -15.96 -17.38
C ALA A 68 15.46 -15.81 -16.60
N GLU A 69 15.49 -15.14 -15.44
CA GLU A 69 14.30 -14.84 -14.64
C GLU A 69 13.55 -13.59 -15.13
N ARG A 70 14.08 -12.87 -16.12
CA ARG A 70 13.44 -11.70 -16.71
C ARG A 70 12.21 -12.05 -17.52
N THR A 71 11.25 -11.14 -17.47
CA THR A 71 10.11 -11.08 -18.40
C THR A 71 9.99 -9.68 -19.00
N THR A 72 9.28 -9.56 -20.11
CA THR A 72 9.04 -8.26 -20.75
C THR A 72 7.93 -7.53 -19.99
N PRO A 73 8.17 -6.33 -19.44
CA PRO A 73 7.14 -5.51 -18.82
C PRO A 73 6.02 -5.19 -19.80
N VAL A 74 4.77 -5.29 -19.37
CA VAL A 74 3.61 -4.91 -20.19
C VAL A 74 3.38 -3.41 -20.24
N CYS A 75 3.88 -2.68 -19.24
CA CYS A 75 3.68 -1.25 -19.08
C CYS A 75 4.82 -0.46 -19.74
N SER A 76 4.49 0.41 -20.70
CA SER A 76 5.48 1.31 -21.35
C SER A 76 6.16 2.29 -20.39
N HIS A 77 5.54 2.56 -19.25
CA HIS A 77 6.08 3.45 -18.22
C HIS A 77 6.97 2.74 -17.17
N PHE A 78 7.15 1.43 -17.30
CA PHE A 78 8.01 0.69 -16.37
C PHE A 78 9.45 1.20 -16.43
N GLY A 79 10.12 1.28 -15.29
CA GLY A 79 11.46 1.86 -15.16
C GLY A 79 11.47 3.37 -14.90
N HIS A 80 10.45 4.11 -15.33
CA HIS A 80 10.26 5.54 -15.04
C HIS A 80 9.24 5.75 -13.94
N CYS A 81 8.09 5.10 -14.02
CA CYS A 81 7.05 5.14 -12.99
C CYS A 81 7.53 4.53 -11.67
N GLY A 82 7.24 5.22 -10.56
CA GLY A 82 7.62 4.79 -9.22
C GLY A 82 6.77 3.64 -8.65
N GLY A 83 5.66 3.26 -9.28
CA GLY A 83 4.69 2.31 -8.74
C GLY A 83 5.18 0.87 -8.78
N CYS A 84 5.29 0.28 -9.96
CA CYS A 84 5.81 -1.08 -10.15
C CYS A 84 7.34 -1.11 -10.08
N LYS A 85 7.88 -2.19 -9.48
CA LYS A 85 9.32 -2.40 -9.33
C LYS A 85 9.82 -3.69 -9.96
N TRP A 86 8.93 -4.64 -10.24
CA TRP A 86 9.28 -6.00 -10.64
C TRP A 86 8.48 -6.52 -11.86
N GLN A 87 7.97 -5.62 -12.74
CA GLN A 87 7.35 -6.09 -14.00
C GLN A 87 8.33 -6.77 -14.95
N ASP A 88 9.62 -6.58 -14.75
CA ASP A 88 10.71 -7.23 -15.50
C ASP A 88 11.20 -8.53 -14.85
N LEU A 89 10.53 -9.00 -13.80
CA LEU A 89 10.82 -10.27 -13.10
C LEU A 89 9.59 -11.17 -13.19
N ALA A 90 9.77 -12.44 -13.59
CA ALA A 90 8.71 -13.42 -13.67
C ALA A 90 7.97 -13.57 -12.33
N TYR A 91 6.64 -13.73 -12.36
CA TYR A 91 5.80 -13.63 -11.17
C TYR A 91 6.17 -14.68 -10.10
N GLU A 92 6.47 -15.90 -10.50
CA GLU A 92 6.94 -16.98 -9.60
C GLU A 92 8.23 -16.59 -8.88
N ARG A 93 9.08 -15.80 -9.55
CA ARG A 93 10.32 -15.30 -8.95
C ARG A 93 10.06 -14.13 -8.00
N GLN A 94 9.04 -13.30 -8.30
CA GLN A 94 8.58 -12.27 -7.34
C GLN A 94 8.10 -12.93 -6.04
N LEU A 95 7.31 -14.00 -6.13
CA LEU A 95 6.83 -14.77 -4.97
C LEU A 95 8.01 -15.37 -4.18
N TYR A 96 8.96 -15.98 -4.86
CA TYR A 96 10.15 -16.54 -4.24
C TYR A 96 10.93 -15.50 -3.43
N TYR A 97 11.20 -14.32 -4.00
CA TYR A 97 11.97 -13.28 -3.31
C TYR A 97 11.18 -12.64 -2.16
N LYS A 98 9.87 -12.48 -2.29
CA LYS A 98 9.00 -12.02 -1.21
C LYS A 98 9.01 -12.98 -0.02
N GLN A 99 8.85 -14.26 -0.28
CA GLN A 99 8.93 -15.28 0.77
C GLN A 99 10.30 -15.30 1.45
N LYS A 100 11.37 -15.24 0.65
CA LYS A 100 12.74 -15.18 1.15
C LYS A 100 13.02 -13.93 1.99
N GLU A 101 12.44 -12.79 1.65
CA GLU A 101 12.55 -11.56 2.44
C GLU A 101 11.91 -11.76 3.83
N VAL A 102 10.71 -12.33 3.89
CA VAL A 102 10.04 -12.66 5.16
C VAL A 102 10.91 -13.59 6.01
N GLU A 103 11.36 -14.70 5.45
CA GLU A 103 12.23 -15.67 6.13
C GLU A 103 13.50 -15.02 6.67
N ASN A 104 14.21 -14.27 5.82
CA ASN A 104 15.45 -13.58 6.21
C ASN A 104 15.22 -12.57 7.34
N ASN A 105 14.13 -11.81 7.30
CA ASN A 105 13.82 -10.82 8.32
C ASN A 105 13.50 -11.51 9.66
N LEU A 106 12.67 -12.54 9.66
CA LEU A 106 12.35 -13.25 10.90
C LEU A 106 13.55 -13.97 11.50
N VAL A 107 14.31 -14.72 10.68
CA VAL A 107 15.44 -15.54 11.16
C VAL A 107 16.66 -14.68 11.50
N ARG A 108 17.03 -13.72 10.64
CA ARG A 108 18.29 -12.98 10.79
C ARG A 108 18.15 -11.71 11.60
N LEU A 109 17.07 -10.95 11.43
CA LEU A 109 16.84 -9.72 12.21
C LEU A 109 16.16 -10.04 13.53
N GLY A 110 15.07 -10.82 13.50
CA GLY A 110 14.32 -11.20 14.69
C GLY A 110 14.96 -12.30 15.51
N ARG A 111 15.83 -13.10 14.91
CA ARG A 111 16.41 -14.33 15.52
C ARG A 111 15.34 -15.32 16.00
N ILE A 112 14.21 -15.31 15.30
CA ILE A 112 13.04 -16.13 15.62
C ILE A 112 13.21 -17.52 15.02
N ALA A 113 12.95 -18.55 15.81
CA ALA A 113 12.80 -19.90 15.30
C ALA A 113 11.46 -20.02 14.55
N ILE A 114 11.54 -20.42 13.28
CA ILE A 114 10.37 -20.62 12.44
C ILE A 114 10.16 -22.12 12.25
N PRO A 115 9.21 -22.75 12.98
CA PRO A 115 8.98 -24.21 12.83
C PRO A 115 8.29 -24.54 11.51
N GLN A 116 7.45 -23.63 11.00
CA GLN A 116 6.73 -23.81 9.76
C GLN A 116 6.57 -22.49 9.02
N LEU A 117 7.35 -22.31 7.95
CA LEU A 117 7.11 -21.29 6.94
C LEU A 117 6.24 -21.90 5.83
N MET A 118 5.02 -21.42 5.70
CA MET A 118 4.10 -21.88 4.67
C MET A 118 4.46 -21.24 3.31
N PRO A 119 4.19 -21.93 2.17
CA PRO A 119 4.39 -21.31 0.87
C PRO A 119 3.60 -20.01 0.73
N ILE A 120 4.20 -18.99 0.14
CA ILE A 120 3.53 -17.70 -0.05
C ILE A 120 2.24 -17.85 -0.86
N ILE A 121 1.18 -17.22 -0.40
CA ILE A 121 -0.07 -17.14 -1.16
C ILE A 121 0.08 -16.07 -2.24
N GLY A 122 0.12 -16.51 -3.51
CA GLY A 122 0.15 -15.62 -4.67
C GLY A 122 -1.22 -15.05 -5.01
N SER A 123 -1.25 -14.03 -5.86
CA SER A 123 -2.46 -13.45 -6.42
C SER A 123 -2.80 -14.09 -7.76
N ASP A 124 -4.07 -14.41 -8.00
CA ASP A 124 -4.54 -14.89 -9.29
C ASP A 124 -4.50 -13.77 -10.34
N ASP A 125 -4.86 -12.55 -9.90
CA ASP A 125 -4.76 -11.35 -10.73
C ASP A 125 -3.45 -10.64 -10.44
N ILE A 126 -2.50 -10.69 -11.34
CA ILE A 126 -1.19 -10.00 -11.22
C ILE A 126 -1.21 -8.58 -11.81
N TYR A 127 -2.30 -8.23 -12.51
CA TYR A 127 -2.64 -6.92 -13.03
C TYR A 127 -4.11 -6.63 -12.73
N PHE A 128 -4.52 -5.37 -12.86
CA PHE A 128 -5.91 -4.91 -12.69
C PHE A 128 -6.56 -5.28 -11.35
N TYR A 129 -5.75 -5.49 -10.32
CA TYR A 129 -6.20 -5.92 -9.00
C TYR A 129 -6.50 -4.76 -8.04
N ARG A 130 -6.01 -3.54 -8.35
CA ARG A 130 -6.19 -2.40 -7.44
C ARG A 130 -7.59 -1.82 -7.54
N ASN A 131 -8.24 -1.71 -6.41
CA ASN A 131 -9.53 -1.04 -6.29
C ASN A 131 -9.42 0.47 -6.08
N LYS A 132 -8.21 1.01 -5.79
CA LYS A 132 -7.97 2.45 -5.58
C LYS A 132 -6.68 2.89 -6.25
N MET A 133 -6.77 4.01 -7.00
CA MET A 133 -5.61 4.71 -7.55
C MET A 133 -5.75 6.20 -7.34
N GLU A 134 -4.64 6.85 -7.03
CA GLU A 134 -4.53 8.31 -6.87
C GLU A 134 -3.54 8.83 -7.90
N PHE A 135 -3.94 9.87 -8.63
CA PHE A 135 -3.16 10.52 -9.67
C PHE A 135 -2.98 12.00 -9.35
N SER A 136 -1.83 12.55 -9.68
CA SER A 136 -1.52 13.97 -9.47
C SER A 136 -1.51 14.72 -10.79
N PHE A 137 -2.00 15.95 -10.78
CA PHE A 137 -1.80 16.93 -11.84
C PHE A 137 -0.54 17.74 -11.56
N SER A 138 0.20 18.09 -12.61
CA SER A 138 1.35 18.99 -12.48
C SER A 138 1.60 19.75 -13.78
N ASP A 139 1.96 21.02 -13.66
CA ASP A 139 2.50 21.84 -14.75
C ASP A 139 3.97 21.51 -15.09
N MET A 140 4.56 20.57 -14.35
CA MET A 140 5.93 20.10 -14.47
C MET A 140 5.99 18.63 -14.89
N ARG A 141 5.44 18.32 -16.09
CA ARG A 141 5.50 16.98 -16.66
C ARG A 141 6.96 16.49 -16.70
N TRP A 142 7.17 15.27 -16.20
CA TRP A 142 8.43 14.56 -16.37
C TRP A 142 8.60 14.14 -17.83
N LEU A 143 9.71 14.50 -18.45
CA LEU A 143 10.07 14.02 -19.78
C LEU A 143 11.00 12.82 -19.68
N THR A 144 10.74 11.81 -20.49
CA THR A 144 11.63 10.65 -20.63
C THR A 144 12.95 11.05 -21.29
N PRO A 145 14.03 10.25 -21.20
CA PRO A 145 15.28 10.53 -21.91
C PRO A 145 15.13 10.70 -23.42
N GLU A 146 14.16 9.99 -24.03
CA GLU A 146 13.83 10.10 -25.45
C GLU A 146 13.15 11.45 -25.77
N GLU A 147 12.21 11.86 -24.90
CA GLU A 147 11.50 13.14 -25.03
C GLU A 147 12.44 14.33 -24.78
N ILE A 148 13.42 14.19 -23.87
CA ILE A 148 14.43 15.25 -23.62
C ILE A 148 15.22 15.58 -24.89
N LYS A 149 15.49 14.60 -25.75
CA LYS A 149 16.20 14.82 -27.03
C LYS A 149 15.38 15.69 -28.01
N ARG A 150 14.09 15.81 -27.80
CA ARG A 150 13.13 16.59 -28.58
C ARG A 150 12.39 17.62 -27.73
N ALA A 151 13.02 18.07 -26.61
CA ALA A 151 12.36 18.91 -25.61
C ALA A 151 11.86 20.25 -26.18
N ASP A 152 12.52 20.79 -27.21
CA ASP A 152 12.14 22.03 -27.87
C ASP A 152 10.83 21.87 -28.69
N GLU A 153 10.44 20.65 -29.07
CA GLU A 153 9.21 20.33 -29.78
C GLU A 153 8.02 20.10 -28.80
N ILE A 154 8.30 19.91 -27.51
CA ILE A 154 7.28 19.58 -26.50
C ILE A 154 6.86 20.87 -25.79
N THR A 155 5.76 21.43 -26.23
CA THR A 155 5.16 22.66 -25.67
C THR A 155 4.27 22.40 -24.45
N ASP A 156 3.51 21.27 -24.46
CA ASP A 156 2.67 20.90 -23.33
C ASP A 156 3.48 20.27 -22.20
N ARG A 157 3.50 20.95 -21.06
CA ARG A 157 4.19 20.52 -19.83
C ARG A 157 3.23 20.02 -18.76
N ASN A 158 1.95 19.90 -19.07
CA ASN A 158 0.95 19.39 -18.17
C ASN A 158 0.99 17.84 -18.13
N GLY A 159 1.10 17.30 -16.92
CA GLY A 159 1.09 15.85 -16.68
C GLY A 159 0.00 15.43 -15.73
N LEU A 160 -0.67 14.31 -16.04
CA LEU A 160 -1.62 13.65 -15.15
C LEU A 160 -1.20 12.19 -14.95
N GLY A 161 -0.72 11.88 -13.75
CA GLY A 161 -0.23 10.54 -13.46
C GLY A 161 0.45 10.44 -12.10
N PHE A 162 1.69 9.95 -12.06
CA PHE A 162 2.37 9.67 -10.80
C PHE A 162 3.64 10.51 -10.63
N HIS A 163 3.91 10.90 -9.39
CA HIS A 163 5.17 11.55 -9.05
C HIS A 163 6.37 10.64 -9.31
N ILE A 164 7.42 11.21 -9.83
CA ILE A 164 8.71 10.53 -10.00
C ILE A 164 9.44 10.44 -8.66
N ALA A 165 9.97 9.28 -8.35
CA ALA A 165 10.73 9.06 -7.13
C ALA A 165 11.92 10.04 -7.01
N GLY A 166 11.92 10.86 -5.96
CA GLY A 166 12.93 11.87 -5.73
C GLY A 166 12.71 13.22 -6.44
N ALA A 167 11.61 13.37 -7.20
CA ALA A 167 11.20 14.61 -7.86
C ALA A 167 9.74 14.93 -7.48
N TRP A 168 9.57 15.48 -6.30
CA TRP A 168 8.25 15.73 -5.68
C TRP A 168 7.35 16.69 -6.47
N ASP A 169 7.92 17.51 -7.31
CA ASP A 169 7.25 18.52 -8.13
C ASP A 169 6.96 18.04 -9.57
N LYS A 170 7.42 16.84 -9.95
CA LYS A 170 7.29 16.33 -11.31
C LYS A 170 6.39 15.10 -11.37
N VAL A 171 5.52 15.10 -12.37
CA VAL A 171 4.57 14.03 -12.62
C VAL A 171 4.88 13.38 -13.97
N LEU A 172 5.03 12.07 -13.96
CA LEU A 172 5.05 11.27 -15.18
C LEU A 172 3.62 11.19 -15.72
N ASP A 173 3.44 11.66 -16.93
CA ASP A 173 2.16 11.53 -17.62
C ASP A 173 1.91 10.08 -18.03
N ILE A 174 0.78 9.51 -17.62
CA ILE A 174 0.50 8.08 -17.77
C ILE A 174 -0.51 7.87 -18.89
N GLU A 175 -0.14 7.08 -19.91
CA GLU A 175 -1.06 6.65 -20.97
C GLU A 175 -1.95 5.51 -20.50
N LYS A 176 -1.37 4.46 -19.92
CA LYS A 176 -2.10 3.30 -19.39
C LYS A 176 -1.45 2.77 -18.11
N CYS A 177 -2.24 2.64 -17.06
CA CYS A 177 -1.87 1.90 -15.85
C CYS A 177 -2.52 0.51 -15.87
N TYR A 178 -1.73 -0.52 -15.64
CA TYR A 178 -2.19 -1.91 -15.63
C TYR A 178 -2.53 -2.42 -14.22
N LEU A 179 -2.51 -1.55 -13.21
CA LEU A 179 -2.83 -1.97 -11.84
C LEU A 179 -4.31 -1.83 -11.49
N GLN A 180 -5.03 -0.90 -12.15
CA GLN A 180 -6.47 -0.73 -11.97
C GLN A 180 -7.19 -0.98 -13.30
N ALA A 181 -8.34 -1.65 -13.23
CA ALA A 181 -9.16 -1.92 -14.39
C ALA A 181 -9.81 -0.65 -14.96
N ASP A 182 -10.20 -0.68 -16.22
CA ASP A 182 -11.04 0.37 -16.78
C ASP A 182 -12.44 0.36 -16.12
N PRO A 183 -13.09 1.54 -16.04
CA PRO A 183 -12.82 2.75 -16.83
C PRO A 183 -11.76 3.72 -16.25
N SER A 184 -10.91 3.31 -15.32
CA SER A 184 -9.94 4.20 -14.67
C SER A 184 -9.02 4.93 -15.66
N ASN A 185 -8.46 4.23 -16.65
CA ASN A 185 -7.64 4.88 -17.68
C ASN A 185 -8.46 5.80 -18.58
N ALA A 186 -9.65 5.37 -18.98
CA ALA A 186 -10.54 6.17 -19.83
C ALA A 186 -10.93 7.49 -19.13
N ILE A 187 -11.33 7.44 -17.87
CA ILE A 187 -11.67 8.62 -17.06
C ILE A 187 -10.48 9.57 -16.95
N ARG A 188 -9.31 9.06 -16.60
CA ARG A 188 -8.10 9.88 -16.45
C ARG A 188 -7.71 10.56 -17.75
N LEU A 189 -7.72 9.83 -18.86
CA LEU A 189 -7.37 10.39 -20.18
C LEU A 189 -8.39 11.42 -20.65
N GLU A 190 -9.69 11.18 -20.41
CA GLU A 190 -10.75 12.11 -20.75
C GLU A 190 -10.68 13.39 -19.90
N ILE A 191 -10.42 13.26 -18.59
CA ILE A 191 -10.18 14.43 -17.73
C ILE A 191 -9.02 15.25 -18.28
N LYS A 192 -7.90 14.62 -18.61
CA LYS A 192 -6.76 15.33 -19.19
C LYS A 192 -7.12 16.05 -20.48
N ARG A 193 -7.75 15.35 -21.42
CA ARG A 193 -8.18 15.94 -22.71
C ARG A 193 -9.09 17.14 -22.49
N PHE A 194 -10.16 16.96 -21.71
CA PHE A 194 -11.16 18.00 -21.47
C PHE A 194 -10.57 19.22 -20.76
N THR A 195 -9.72 19.01 -19.76
CA THR A 195 -9.10 20.10 -19.00
C THR A 195 -8.13 20.93 -19.85
N LEU A 196 -7.40 20.30 -20.76
CA LEU A 196 -6.53 21.01 -21.72
C LEU A 196 -7.35 21.81 -22.75
N GLU A 197 -8.42 21.23 -23.29
CA GLU A 197 -9.31 21.91 -24.25
C GLU A 197 -10.03 23.13 -23.64
N ASN A 198 -10.30 23.10 -22.33
CA ASN A 198 -10.96 24.20 -21.61
C ASN A 198 -9.96 25.09 -20.84
N GLU A 199 -8.67 24.99 -21.14
CA GLU A 199 -7.62 25.82 -20.53
C GLU A 199 -7.66 25.83 -18.99
N MET A 200 -7.90 24.67 -18.38
CA MET A 200 -7.86 24.51 -16.93
C MET A 200 -6.40 24.33 -16.48
N SER A 201 -5.95 25.16 -15.55
CA SER A 201 -4.57 25.12 -15.09
C SER A 201 -4.27 23.91 -14.20
N PHE A 202 -3.15 23.23 -14.47
CA PHE A 202 -2.63 22.17 -13.61
C PHE A 202 -1.82 22.77 -12.46
N TYR A 203 -1.85 22.10 -11.31
CA TYR A 203 -1.21 22.60 -10.10
C TYR A 203 0.31 22.64 -10.23
N SER A 204 0.89 23.75 -9.83
CA SER A 204 2.33 23.94 -9.68
C SER A 204 2.72 23.80 -8.21
N PRO A 205 3.33 22.68 -7.78
CA PRO A 205 3.73 22.51 -6.38
C PRO A 205 4.73 23.56 -5.90
N ARG A 206 5.56 24.09 -6.80
CA ARG A 206 6.57 25.13 -6.48
C ARG A 206 5.95 26.50 -6.29
N MET A 207 5.01 26.85 -7.15
CA MET A 207 4.37 28.17 -7.14
C MET A 207 3.13 28.20 -6.25
N GLN A 208 2.61 27.02 -5.84
CA GLN A 208 1.35 26.84 -5.10
C GLN A 208 0.18 27.57 -5.80
N GLN A 209 0.03 27.30 -7.07
CA GLN A 209 -1.03 27.86 -7.92
C GLN A 209 -1.47 26.84 -8.97
N GLY A 210 -2.59 27.11 -9.63
CA GLY A 210 -3.23 26.19 -10.58
C GLY A 210 -4.45 25.51 -9.97
N LEU A 211 -5.42 25.16 -10.81
CA LEU A 211 -6.73 24.69 -10.37
C LEU A 211 -6.73 23.21 -9.96
N LEU A 212 -6.21 22.34 -10.83
CA LEU A 212 -6.30 20.89 -10.71
C LEU A 212 -5.12 20.32 -9.91
N ARG A 213 -5.39 19.64 -8.77
CA ARG A 213 -4.33 19.09 -7.89
C ARG A 213 -4.14 17.59 -8.02
N SER A 214 -5.17 16.83 -7.70
CA SER A 214 -5.11 15.37 -7.74
C SER A 214 -6.49 14.79 -8.02
N MET A 215 -6.52 13.52 -8.38
CA MET A 215 -7.75 12.76 -8.50
C MET A 215 -7.57 11.37 -7.92
N MET A 216 -8.65 10.82 -7.36
CA MET A 216 -8.73 9.45 -6.88
C MET A 216 -9.84 8.72 -7.60
N ILE A 217 -9.57 7.48 -8.02
CA ILE A 217 -10.56 6.58 -8.59
C ILE A 217 -10.62 5.33 -7.71
N ARG A 218 -11.83 4.96 -7.29
CA ARG A 218 -12.11 3.69 -6.60
C ARG A 218 -13.09 2.86 -7.43
N LEU A 219 -12.77 1.59 -7.61
CA LEU A 219 -13.60 0.56 -8.20
C LEU A 219 -13.89 -0.49 -7.13
N SER A 220 -15.13 -0.66 -6.73
CA SER A 220 -15.49 -1.66 -5.74
C SER A 220 -15.72 -3.04 -6.36
N SER A 221 -15.69 -4.06 -5.51
CA SER A 221 -16.04 -5.44 -5.88
C SER A 221 -17.51 -5.59 -6.32
N THR A 222 -18.38 -4.65 -5.92
CA THR A 222 -19.80 -4.59 -6.32
C THR A 222 -20.03 -3.90 -7.66
N GLY A 223 -18.96 -3.39 -8.30
CA GLY A 223 -19.02 -2.68 -9.57
C GLY A 223 -19.33 -1.18 -9.45
N GLU A 224 -19.39 -0.65 -8.22
CA GLU A 224 -19.58 0.79 -8.00
C GLU A 224 -18.26 1.55 -8.23
N LEU A 225 -18.38 2.76 -8.77
CA LEU A 225 -17.27 3.61 -9.20
C LEU A 225 -17.34 4.97 -8.50
N MET A 226 -16.29 5.29 -7.73
CA MET A 226 -16.12 6.60 -7.11
C MET A 226 -14.98 7.36 -7.78
N VAL A 227 -15.24 8.62 -8.13
CA VAL A 227 -14.22 9.57 -8.61
C VAL A 227 -14.23 10.78 -7.69
N VAL A 228 -13.06 11.14 -7.16
CA VAL A 228 -12.87 12.32 -6.31
C VAL A 228 -11.82 13.20 -6.94
N ILE A 229 -12.13 14.47 -7.19
CA ILE A 229 -11.19 15.44 -7.75
C ILE A 229 -10.86 16.50 -6.69
N GLN A 230 -9.57 16.76 -6.48
CA GLN A 230 -9.11 17.85 -5.64
C GLN A 230 -8.78 19.06 -6.51
N PHE A 231 -9.39 20.18 -6.18
CA PHE A 231 -9.07 21.49 -6.74
C PHE A 231 -8.31 22.34 -5.71
N PHE A 232 -7.51 23.27 -6.17
CA PHE A 232 -6.76 24.16 -5.28
C PHE A 232 -7.61 25.31 -4.73
N SER A 233 -8.50 25.86 -5.56
CA SER A 233 -9.36 27.00 -5.24
C SER A 233 -10.73 26.83 -5.90
N GLU A 234 -11.70 27.63 -5.47
CA GLU A 234 -12.98 27.79 -6.18
C GLU A 234 -12.75 28.39 -7.57
N ASP A 235 -13.46 27.86 -8.57
CA ASP A 235 -13.41 28.32 -9.96
C ASP A 235 -14.69 27.85 -10.67
N GLU A 236 -15.24 28.65 -11.59
CA GLU A 236 -16.43 28.30 -12.39
C GLU A 236 -16.22 27.08 -13.28
N LYS A 237 -14.97 26.78 -13.65
CA LYS A 237 -14.61 25.61 -14.46
C LYS A 237 -14.76 24.28 -13.73
N ILE A 238 -14.89 24.28 -12.38
CA ILE A 238 -15.18 23.08 -11.59
C ILE A 238 -16.50 22.46 -12.03
N GLU A 239 -17.56 23.27 -12.08
CA GLU A 239 -18.88 22.83 -12.52
C GLU A 239 -18.82 22.27 -13.94
N LEU A 240 -18.10 22.94 -14.83
CA LEU A 240 -17.95 22.52 -16.22
C LEU A 240 -17.32 21.12 -16.34
N LEU A 241 -16.24 20.84 -15.56
CA LEU A 241 -15.57 19.53 -15.55
C LEU A 241 -16.47 18.44 -14.93
N LEU A 242 -17.09 18.73 -13.80
CA LEU A 242 -17.92 17.75 -13.09
C LEU A 242 -19.18 17.39 -13.90
N ALA A 243 -19.84 18.37 -14.52
CA ALA A 243 -20.96 18.13 -15.43
C ALA A 243 -20.55 17.30 -16.64
N HIS A 244 -19.37 17.58 -17.24
CA HIS A 244 -18.84 16.80 -18.34
C HIS A 244 -18.64 15.33 -17.94
N LEU A 245 -17.99 15.07 -16.80
CA LEU A 245 -17.76 13.70 -16.31
C LEU A 245 -19.05 12.97 -15.99
N ALA A 246 -20.01 13.66 -15.36
CA ALA A 246 -21.31 13.10 -15.01
C ALA A 246 -22.11 12.64 -16.25
N ASN A 247 -21.92 13.31 -17.39
CA ASN A 247 -22.59 12.99 -18.64
C ASN A 247 -21.81 11.98 -19.48
N HIS A 248 -20.48 12.08 -19.49
CA HIS A 248 -19.61 11.22 -20.31
C HIS A 248 -19.42 9.81 -19.72
N PHE A 249 -19.44 9.70 -18.38
CA PHE A 249 -19.30 8.44 -17.64
C PHE A 249 -20.51 8.21 -16.74
N PRO A 250 -21.68 7.80 -17.30
CA PRO A 250 -22.88 7.58 -16.52
C PRO A 250 -22.74 6.46 -15.46
N GLU A 251 -21.75 5.58 -15.61
CA GLU A 251 -21.39 4.53 -14.66
C GLU A 251 -20.74 5.05 -13.37
N ILE A 252 -20.32 6.32 -13.30
CA ILE A 252 -19.84 6.90 -12.04
C ILE A 252 -21.01 6.97 -11.05
N THR A 253 -20.94 6.13 -10.02
CA THR A 253 -21.96 6.05 -8.95
C THR A 253 -21.75 7.08 -7.86
N SER A 254 -20.52 7.61 -7.75
CA SER A 254 -20.10 8.58 -6.73
C SER A 254 -19.10 9.56 -7.34
N LEU A 255 -19.57 10.73 -7.78
CA LEU A 255 -18.71 11.82 -8.25
C LEU A 255 -18.59 12.87 -7.15
N GLN A 256 -17.38 13.08 -6.67
CA GLN A 256 -17.09 13.95 -5.54
C GLN A 256 -15.94 14.89 -5.85
N TYR A 257 -15.83 15.96 -5.07
CA TYR A 257 -14.70 16.87 -5.13
C TYR A 257 -14.42 17.53 -3.78
N CYS A 258 -13.25 18.15 -3.67
CA CYS A 258 -12.93 19.04 -2.57
C CYS A 258 -12.04 20.20 -3.02
N ILE A 259 -12.07 21.29 -2.23
CA ILE A 259 -11.15 22.41 -2.39
C ILE A 259 -10.06 22.27 -1.34
N ASN A 260 -8.83 22.13 -1.77
CA ASN A 260 -7.67 21.97 -0.91
C ASN A 260 -6.61 23.01 -1.24
N SER A 261 -6.62 24.14 -0.55
CA SER A 261 -5.63 25.23 -0.71
C SER A 261 -4.36 25.05 0.14
N LYS A 262 -4.21 23.92 0.85
CA LYS A 262 -3.06 23.64 1.72
C LYS A 262 -1.83 23.23 0.90
N GLY A 263 -0.64 23.25 1.52
CA GLY A 263 0.60 22.84 0.89
C GLY A 263 0.73 21.32 0.62
N ASN A 264 -0.16 20.49 1.20
CA ASN A 264 -0.20 19.05 0.97
C ASN A 264 -1.52 18.63 0.30
N ASP A 265 -1.57 17.44 -0.29
CA ASP A 265 -2.71 16.86 -0.99
C ASP A 265 -3.54 15.88 -0.13
N ALA A 266 -3.37 15.89 1.20
CA ALA A 266 -4.13 15.03 2.10
C ALA A 266 -5.63 15.34 2.06
N LEU A 267 -6.46 14.29 1.96
CA LEU A 267 -7.92 14.37 1.92
C LEU A 267 -8.57 14.39 3.30
N TYR A 268 -7.88 13.89 4.33
CA TYR A 268 -8.49 13.58 5.63
C TYR A 268 -9.12 14.78 6.33
N ASP A 269 -8.55 15.95 6.13
CA ASP A 269 -8.97 17.22 6.76
C ASP A 269 -9.71 18.16 5.78
N GLN A 270 -10.18 17.64 4.63
CA GLN A 270 -10.93 18.39 3.64
C GLN A 270 -12.42 18.06 3.72
N ASP A 271 -13.28 19.03 3.41
CA ASP A 271 -14.70 18.79 3.21
C ASP A 271 -14.91 18.18 1.83
N ILE A 272 -15.45 16.97 1.78
CA ILE A 272 -15.75 16.26 0.53
C ILE A 272 -17.20 16.58 0.14
N ILE A 273 -17.36 17.12 -1.05
CA ILE A 273 -18.65 17.49 -1.61
C ILE A 273 -19.07 16.44 -2.63
N CYS A 274 -20.23 15.82 -2.42
CA CYS A 274 -20.82 14.90 -3.40
C CYS A 274 -21.54 15.74 -4.48
N TYR A 275 -21.01 15.70 -5.71
CA TYR A 275 -21.59 16.39 -6.83
C TYR A 275 -22.75 15.61 -7.46
N LYS A 276 -22.56 14.29 -7.66
CA LYS A 276 -23.56 13.38 -8.26
C LYS A 276 -23.50 12.00 -7.63
N GLY A 277 -24.65 11.42 -7.40
CA GLY A 277 -24.80 10.03 -6.91
C GLY A 277 -24.73 9.92 -5.40
N GLN A 278 -23.99 8.98 -4.90
CA GLN A 278 -23.85 8.68 -3.47
C GLN A 278 -22.54 9.23 -2.91
N ASP A 279 -22.48 9.47 -1.59
CA ASP A 279 -21.27 9.90 -0.88
C ASP A 279 -20.29 8.76 -0.59
N CYS A 280 -20.59 7.54 -1.06
CA CYS A 280 -19.83 6.32 -0.81
C CYS A 280 -20.01 5.30 -1.92
N ILE A 281 -19.21 4.26 -1.85
CA ILE A 281 -19.36 2.99 -2.57
C ILE A 281 -19.34 1.85 -1.56
N TYR A 282 -19.65 0.64 -1.99
CA TYR A 282 -19.66 -0.53 -1.13
C TYR A 282 -18.72 -1.61 -1.64
N GLU A 283 -17.95 -2.17 -0.73
CA GLU A 283 -17.19 -3.40 -0.94
C GLU A 283 -17.91 -4.58 -0.31
N GLU A 284 -17.79 -5.76 -0.91
CA GLU A 284 -18.38 -6.98 -0.37
C GLU A 284 -17.29 -8.05 -0.14
N MET A 285 -17.35 -8.72 1.01
CA MET A 285 -16.43 -9.79 1.37
C MET A 285 -17.17 -10.85 2.20
N GLU A 286 -17.26 -12.09 1.71
CA GLU A 286 -18.01 -13.21 2.35
C GLU A 286 -19.43 -12.84 2.83
N GLY A 287 -20.15 -12.06 2.03
CA GLY A 287 -21.50 -11.58 2.36
C GLY A 287 -21.55 -10.47 3.40
N LEU A 288 -20.41 -9.93 3.83
CA LEU A 288 -20.31 -8.69 4.59
C LEU A 288 -20.16 -7.51 3.64
N ARG A 289 -20.93 -6.46 3.87
CA ARG A 289 -20.93 -5.25 3.07
C ARG A 289 -20.31 -4.10 3.84
N PHE A 290 -19.32 -3.44 3.27
CA PHE A 290 -18.56 -2.35 3.88
C PHE A 290 -18.79 -1.06 3.13
N LYS A 291 -19.32 -0.03 3.82
CA LYS A 291 -19.42 1.34 3.29
C LYS A 291 -18.02 1.93 3.22
N ILE A 292 -17.64 2.42 2.03
CA ILE A 292 -16.35 3.04 1.75
C ILE A 292 -16.61 4.46 1.27
N ASN A 293 -16.25 5.45 2.05
CA ASN A 293 -16.26 6.85 1.65
C ASN A 293 -14.89 7.28 1.07
N ALA A 294 -14.78 8.51 0.60
CA ALA A 294 -13.55 9.03 0.00
C ALA A 294 -12.33 8.93 0.94
N LYS A 295 -12.54 9.09 2.25
CA LYS A 295 -11.48 9.08 3.27
C LYS A 295 -11.24 7.71 3.90
N SER A 296 -12.13 6.73 3.72
CA SER A 296 -12.01 5.41 4.35
C SER A 296 -10.74 4.69 3.88
N PHE A 297 -10.01 4.11 4.83
CA PHE A 297 -9.00 3.09 4.50
C PHE A 297 -9.71 1.77 4.20
N TYR A 298 -9.34 1.15 3.11
CA TYR A 298 -9.70 -0.21 2.75
C TYR A 298 -8.55 -0.82 1.95
N GLN A 299 -8.28 -2.11 2.11
CA GLN A 299 -7.21 -2.81 1.40
C GLN A 299 -7.38 -2.67 -0.11
N THR A 300 -6.34 -2.25 -0.82
CA THR A 300 -6.44 -1.88 -2.24
C THR A 300 -6.47 -3.06 -3.22
N ASN A 301 -6.37 -4.29 -2.73
CA ASN A 301 -6.61 -5.53 -3.46
C ASN A 301 -7.64 -6.34 -2.69
N SER A 302 -8.92 -6.21 -3.03
CA SER A 302 -10.05 -6.80 -2.30
C SER A 302 -9.97 -8.33 -2.25
N LYS A 303 -9.59 -9.00 -3.36
CA LYS A 303 -9.48 -10.47 -3.42
C LYS A 303 -8.38 -11.00 -2.50
N GLN A 304 -7.22 -10.37 -2.54
CA GLN A 304 -6.10 -10.78 -1.67
C GLN A 304 -6.33 -10.38 -0.20
N ALA A 305 -7.06 -9.29 0.06
CA ALA A 305 -7.47 -8.93 1.42
C ALA A 305 -8.33 -10.01 2.06
N GLN A 306 -9.27 -10.59 1.30
CA GLN A 306 -10.06 -11.72 1.79
C GLN A 306 -9.16 -12.91 2.16
N ARG A 307 -8.21 -13.30 1.29
CA ARG A 307 -7.26 -14.38 1.58
C ARG A 307 -6.40 -14.09 2.82
N LEU A 308 -5.93 -12.85 2.96
CA LEU A 308 -5.16 -12.42 4.13
C LEU A 308 -5.99 -12.57 5.43
N TYR A 309 -7.24 -12.15 5.39
CA TYR A 309 -8.14 -12.25 6.56
C TYR A 309 -8.58 -13.69 6.84
N GLU A 310 -8.73 -14.53 5.81
CA GLU A 310 -8.93 -15.98 5.97
C GLU A 310 -7.76 -16.63 6.70
N VAL A 311 -6.51 -16.26 6.36
CA VAL A 311 -5.31 -16.72 7.09
C VAL A 311 -5.36 -16.27 8.55
N ALA A 312 -5.63 -14.99 8.80
CA ALA A 312 -5.73 -14.47 10.17
C ALA A 312 -6.81 -15.19 10.99
N ARG A 313 -8.00 -15.38 10.41
CA ARG A 313 -9.11 -16.12 11.03
C ARG A 313 -8.76 -17.59 11.30
N ASN A 314 -8.11 -18.25 10.34
CA ASN A 314 -7.70 -19.65 10.49
C ASN A 314 -6.58 -19.82 11.54
N PHE A 315 -5.70 -18.85 11.68
CA PHE A 315 -4.66 -18.84 12.71
C PHE A 315 -5.26 -18.57 14.10
N ALA A 316 -6.25 -17.70 14.19
CA ALA A 316 -6.99 -17.46 15.43
C ALA A 316 -7.69 -18.75 15.93
N ASP A 317 -8.18 -19.59 15.00
CA ASP A 317 -8.81 -20.90 15.26
C ASP A 317 -9.89 -20.81 16.35
N LEU A 318 -10.85 -19.87 16.15
CA LEU A 318 -11.92 -19.56 17.08
C LEU A 318 -12.97 -20.67 17.12
N LYS A 319 -13.47 -20.97 18.33
CA LYS A 319 -14.48 -22.03 18.61
C LYS A 319 -15.86 -21.47 18.94
N GLY A 320 -15.99 -20.15 19.14
CA GLY A 320 -17.24 -19.46 19.41
C GLY A 320 -17.43 -18.97 20.86
N ASP A 321 -16.49 -19.26 21.73
CA ASP A 321 -16.52 -18.87 23.16
C ASP A 321 -15.43 -17.83 23.52
N GLU A 322 -14.57 -17.47 22.57
CA GLU A 322 -13.47 -16.55 22.81
C GLU A 322 -13.88 -15.08 22.79
N LEU A 323 -13.25 -14.31 23.68
CA LEU A 323 -13.14 -12.86 23.59
C LEU A 323 -11.94 -12.51 22.73
N VAL A 324 -12.17 -11.87 21.59
CA VAL A 324 -11.14 -11.45 20.63
C VAL A 324 -10.93 -9.95 20.72
N TYR A 325 -9.68 -9.51 20.76
CA TYR A 325 -9.34 -8.11 20.55
C TYR A 325 -8.73 -7.92 19.16
N ASP A 326 -9.25 -6.96 18.40
CA ASP A 326 -8.73 -6.52 17.09
C ASP A 326 -8.07 -5.16 17.27
N LEU A 327 -6.73 -5.16 17.37
CA LEU A 327 -5.93 -3.96 17.58
C LEU A 327 -5.55 -3.34 16.24
N TYR A 328 -5.74 -2.02 16.11
CA TYR A 328 -5.64 -1.26 14.86
C TYR A 328 -6.74 -1.68 13.86
N THR A 329 -7.97 -1.73 14.36
CA THR A 329 -9.12 -2.34 13.67
C THR A 329 -9.55 -1.59 12.38
N GLY A 330 -9.10 -0.33 12.18
CA GLY A 330 -9.50 0.49 11.05
C GLY A 330 -11.02 0.65 10.97
N THR A 331 -11.60 0.35 9.81
CA THR A 331 -13.06 0.34 9.59
C THR A 331 -13.75 -0.94 10.11
N GLY A 332 -13.08 -1.70 10.97
CA GLY A 332 -13.64 -2.90 11.60
C GLY A 332 -13.72 -4.11 10.69
N THR A 333 -12.95 -4.17 9.61
CA THR A 333 -13.07 -5.24 8.62
C THR A 333 -12.68 -6.59 9.20
N ILE A 334 -11.50 -6.70 9.86
CA ILE A 334 -11.06 -7.96 10.48
C ILE A 334 -12.00 -8.35 11.64
N ALA A 335 -12.35 -7.38 12.50
CA ALA A 335 -13.27 -7.59 13.62
C ALA A 335 -14.58 -8.23 13.17
N GLN A 336 -15.21 -7.68 12.12
CA GLN A 336 -16.47 -8.20 11.58
C GLN A 336 -16.29 -9.54 10.87
N PHE A 337 -15.16 -9.73 10.18
CA PHE A 337 -14.84 -10.98 9.47
C PHE A 337 -14.70 -12.18 10.41
N VAL A 338 -14.24 -11.96 11.64
CA VAL A 338 -14.09 -13.02 12.65
C VAL A 338 -15.30 -13.12 13.61
N ALA A 339 -16.16 -12.12 13.66
CA ALA A 339 -17.24 -11.98 14.63
C ALA A 339 -18.17 -13.21 14.72
N LYS A 340 -18.52 -13.80 13.55
CA LYS A 340 -19.39 -14.99 13.50
C LYS A 340 -18.78 -16.24 14.18
N ARG A 341 -17.48 -16.24 14.45
CA ARG A 341 -16.75 -17.34 15.09
C ARG A 341 -16.24 -17.00 16.48
N ALA A 342 -16.58 -15.84 17.02
CA ALA A 342 -16.16 -15.38 18.34
C ALA A 342 -17.39 -15.16 19.23
N LYS A 343 -17.22 -15.30 20.53
CA LYS A 343 -18.22 -14.88 21.52
C LYS A 343 -18.44 -13.37 21.48
N ARG A 344 -17.34 -12.63 21.44
CA ARG A 344 -17.32 -11.16 21.36
C ARG A 344 -16.03 -10.67 20.74
N VAL A 345 -16.11 -9.58 19.98
CA VAL A 345 -14.93 -8.90 19.44
C VAL A 345 -14.87 -7.46 19.95
N VAL A 346 -13.69 -7.01 20.33
CA VAL A 346 -13.40 -5.64 20.76
C VAL A 346 -12.38 -5.04 19.81
N GLY A 347 -12.80 -4.06 19.00
CA GLY A 347 -11.93 -3.34 18.07
C GLY A 347 -11.47 -2.01 18.65
N VAL A 348 -10.19 -1.67 18.46
CA VAL A 348 -9.59 -0.38 18.89
C VAL A 348 -8.87 0.27 17.72
N GLU A 349 -9.13 1.57 17.51
CA GLU A 349 -8.55 2.37 16.42
C GLU A 349 -8.36 3.82 16.88
N ALA A 350 -7.31 4.47 16.41
CA ALA A 350 -7.00 5.84 16.76
C ALA A 350 -7.85 6.88 16.02
N VAL A 351 -8.35 6.54 14.83
CA VAL A 351 -9.08 7.44 13.92
C VAL A 351 -10.58 7.39 14.23
N PRO A 352 -11.19 8.49 14.75
CA PRO A 352 -12.61 8.50 15.13
C PRO A 352 -13.57 8.18 13.97
N GLU A 353 -13.27 8.67 12.77
CA GLU A 353 -14.08 8.47 11.57
C GLU A 353 -14.07 6.97 11.15
N ALA A 354 -12.93 6.29 11.27
CA ALA A 354 -12.84 4.87 11.00
C ALA A 354 -13.70 4.05 11.98
N ILE A 355 -13.73 4.44 13.25
CA ILE A 355 -14.63 3.81 14.26
C ILE A 355 -16.10 4.09 13.97
N ALA A 356 -16.44 5.29 13.50
CA ALA A 356 -17.81 5.59 13.09
C ALA A 356 -18.23 4.69 11.91
N ASP A 357 -17.37 4.54 10.90
CA ASP A 357 -17.58 3.62 9.78
C ASP A 357 -17.68 2.17 10.26
N ALA A 358 -16.81 1.72 11.18
CA ALA A 358 -16.83 0.37 11.73
C ALA A 358 -18.16 0.03 12.41
N LYS A 359 -18.71 0.96 13.23
CA LYS A 359 -20.00 0.81 13.89
C LYS A 359 -21.16 0.77 12.89
N ALA A 360 -21.14 1.67 11.90
CA ALA A 360 -22.16 1.70 10.84
C ALA A 360 -22.15 0.41 10.00
N ASN A 361 -20.96 -0.07 9.64
CA ASN A 361 -20.78 -1.31 8.90
C ASN A 361 -21.26 -2.54 9.70
N ALA A 362 -20.92 -2.63 10.99
CA ALA A 362 -21.40 -3.71 11.86
C ALA A 362 -22.92 -3.74 11.99
N ALA A 363 -23.54 -2.58 12.19
CA ALA A 363 -24.99 -2.45 12.24
C ALA A 363 -25.66 -2.86 10.92
N ALA A 364 -25.12 -2.42 9.78
CA ALA A 364 -25.62 -2.77 8.45
C ALA A 364 -25.50 -4.27 8.14
N ASN A 365 -24.46 -4.94 8.68
CA ASN A 365 -24.22 -6.38 8.55
C ASN A 365 -24.94 -7.22 9.59
N GLY A 366 -25.73 -6.61 10.50
CA GLY A 366 -26.44 -7.31 11.57
C GLY A 366 -25.51 -8.02 12.57
N ILE A 367 -24.31 -7.44 12.80
CA ILE A 367 -23.32 -7.96 13.75
C ILE A 367 -23.45 -7.20 15.06
N ASP A 368 -23.89 -7.86 16.13
CA ASP A 368 -24.18 -7.30 17.45
C ASP A 368 -23.16 -7.65 18.52
N ASN A 369 -22.28 -8.64 18.25
CA ASN A 369 -21.26 -9.09 19.18
C ASN A 369 -19.89 -8.37 19.01
N VAL A 370 -19.86 -7.21 18.34
CA VAL A 370 -18.68 -6.36 18.20
C VAL A 370 -18.83 -5.06 18.97
N SER A 371 -17.74 -4.55 19.52
CA SER A 371 -17.67 -3.25 20.19
C SER A 371 -16.44 -2.50 19.72
N PHE A 372 -16.58 -1.22 19.35
CA PHE A 372 -15.49 -0.42 18.80
C PHE A 372 -15.18 0.81 19.66
N TYR A 373 -13.89 1.05 19.91
CA TYR A 373 -13.37 2.11 20.77
C TYR A 373 -12.37 2.98 20.04
N VAL A 374 -12.51 4.31 20.19
CA VAL A 374 -11.55 5.29 19.67
C VAL A 374 -10.42 5.49 20.66
N GLY A 375 -9.18 5.43 20.20
CA GLY A 375 -8.01 5.85 20.96
C GLY A 375 -6.69 5.35 20.44
N ASP A 376 -5.64 6.12 20.72
CA ASP A 376 -4.27 5.69 20.45
C ASP A 376 -3.96 4.44 21.28
N MET A 377 -3.53 3.38 20.61
CA MET A 377 -3.33 2.06 21.19
C MET A 377 -2.46 2.10 22.44
N LYS A 378 -1.36 2.87 22.43
CA LYS A 378 -0.45 2.96 23.58
C LYS A 378 -1.10 3.59 24.84
N ASN A 379 -2.17 4.38 24.67
CA ASN A 379 -2.84 5.08 25.75
C ASN A 379 -4.10 4.35 26.23
N VAL A 380 -4.87 3.79 25.29
CA VAL A 380 -6.17 3.15 25.58
C VAL A 380 -6.00 1.70 26.03
N PHE A 381 -5.07 0.98 25.43
CA PHE A 381 -4.84 -0.44 25.73
C PHE A 381 -4.10 -0.61 27.07
N ASN A 382 -4.82 -0.41 28.17
CA ASN A 382 -4.32 -0.39 29.55
C ASN A 382 -5.20 -1.26 30.48
N GLU A 383 -4.85 -1.34 31.77
CA GLU A 383 -5.58 -2.15 32.76
C GLU A 383 -7.05 -1.77 32.91
N ALA A 384 -7.35 -0.48 32.92
CA ALA A 384 -8.73 -0.02 33.04
C ALA A 384 -9.58 -0.46 31.84
N PHE A 385 -9.00 -0.43 30.64
CA PHE A 385 -9.65 -0.92 29.43
C PHE A 385 -9.92 -2.42 29.49
N ILE A 386 -8.94 -3.18 29.97
CA ILE A 386 -9.06 -4.66 30.13
C ILE A 386 -10.10 -4.98 31.21
N ALA A 387 -10.09 -4.27 32.33
CA ALA A 387 -11.07 -4.47 33.40
C ALA A 387 -12.51 -4.19 32.92
N ALA A 388 -12.69 -3.19 32.05
CA ALA A 388 -14.00 -2.84 31.49
C ALA A 388 -14.48 -3.81 30.40
N ASN A 389 -13.59 -4.36 29.58
CA ASN A 389 -13.91 -5.15 28.41
C ASN A 389 -13.67 -6.67 28.55
N GLY A 390 -12.93 -7.08 29.57
CA GLY A 390 -12.50 -8.46 29.82
C GLY A 390 -11.11 -8.75 29.28
N VAL A 391 -10.51 -9.83 29.78
CA VAL A 391 -9.21 -10.33 29.33
C VAL A 391 -9.41 -11.09 28.03
N PRO A 392 -8.74 -10.72 26.90
CA PRO A 392 -8.90 -11.42 25.64
C PRO A 392 -8.26 -12.80 25.67
N ASP A 393 -8.92 -13.78 25.05
CA ASP A 393 -8.39 -15.11 24.76
C ASP A 393 -7.42 -15.06 23.58
N VAL A 394 -7.78 -14.26 22.58
CA VAL A 394 -7.03 -14.08 21.33
C VAL A 394 -6.90 -12.59 21.01
N ILE A 395 -5.70 -12.19 20.60
CA ILE A 395 -5.46 -10.85 20.01
C ILE A 395 -5.14 -11.03 18.53
N ILE A 396 -5.83 -10.27 17.67
CA ILE A 396 -5.45 -10.05 16.26
C ILE A 396 -4.94 -8.63 16.16
N THR A 397 -3.82 -8.41 15.49
CA THR A 397 -3.22 -7.08 15.36
C THR A 397 -2.69 -6.86 13.94
N ASP A 398 -3.02 -5.71 13.34
CA ASP A 398 -2.55 -5.26 12.02
C ASP A 398 -2.01 -3.82 12.12
N PRO A 399 -0.84 -3.63 12.75
CA PRO A 399 -0.30 -2.31 13.02
C PRO A 399 0.24 -1.64 11.75
N PRO A 400 0.49 -0.30 11.78
CA PRO A 400 1.14 0.42 10.69
C PRO A 400 2.55 -0.10 10.39
N ARG A 401 3.15 0.38 9.29
CA ARG A 401 4.47 -0.07 8.80
C ARG A 401 5.61 -0.02 9.82
N ASP A 402 5.50 0.82 10.81
CA ASP A 402 6.49 0.94 11.90
C ASP A 402 6.38 -0.16 12.96
N GLY A 403 5.39 -1.04 12.82
CA GLY A 403 5.07 -2.09 13.79
C GLY A 403 4.35 -1.56 15.02
N MET A 404 4.25 -2.39 16.06
CA MET A 404 3.64 -2.00 17.34
C MET A 404 4.57 -1.09 18.15
N HIS A 405 3.98 -0.15 18.91
CA HIS A 405 4.73 0.57 19.91
C HIS A 405 5.15 -0.39 21.03
N LYS A 406 6.35 -0.18 21.61
CA LYS A 406 6.89 -1.06 22.66
C LYS A 406 5.94 -1.24 23.86
N ASP A 407 5.17 -0.19 24.20
CA ASP A 407 4.23 -0.24 25.33
C ASP A 407 3.01 -1.13 25.00
N VAL A 408 2.60 -1.21 23.72
CA VAL A 408 1.56 -2.13 23.26
C VAL A 408 2.06 -3.58 23.37
N VAL A 409 3.29 -3.85 22.92
CA VAL A 409 3.92 -5.17 23.07
C VAL A 409 4.01 -5.56 24.55
N ALA A 410 4.47 -4.65 25.43
CA ALA A 410 4.55 -4.89 26.87
C ALA A 410 3.17 -5.19 27.48
N GLN A 411 2.12 -4.53 27.02
CA GLN A 411 0.76 -4.78 27.49
C GLN A 411 0.24 -6.14 27.02
N ILE A 412 0.50 -6.55 25.77
CA ILE A 412 0.17 -7.90 25.28
C ILE A 412 0.86 -8.97 26.14
N LEU A 413 2.14 -8.80 26.42
CA LEU A 413 2.91 -9.72 27.30
C LEU A 413 2.32 -9.80 28.69
N ARG A 414 1.85 -8.69 29.25
CA ARG A 414 1.24 -8.63 30.60
C ARG A 414 -0.13 -9.30 30.63
N ILE A 415 -0.97 -9.08 29.63
CA ILE A 415 -2.29 -9.71 29.49
C ILE A 415 -2.12 -11.20 29.25
N ALA A 416 -1.11 -11.57 28.47
CA ALA A 416 -0.74 -12.92 28.12
C ALA A 416 -1.89 -13.78 27.55
N PRO A 417 -2.59 -13.31 26.46
CA PRO A 417 -3.61 -14.10 25.80
C PRO A 417 -3.03 -15.45 25.33
N SER A 418 -3.89 -16.45 25.12
CA SER A 418 -3.43 -17.76 24.66
C SER A 418 -2.80 -17.72 23.27
N LYS A 419 -3.31 -16.83 22.39
CA LYS A 419 -2.84 -16.67 21.02
C LYS A 419 -2.74 -15.19 20.64
N VAL A 420 -1.75 -14.87 19.80
CA VAL A 420 -1.66 -13.58 19.09
C VAL A 420 -1.50 -13.87 17.60
N VAL A 421 -2.37 -13.31 16.77
CA VAL A 421 -2.26 -13.34 15.31
C VAL A 421 -1.77 -11.97 14.86
N TYR A 422 -0.56 -11.92 14.33
CA TYR A 422 0.10 -10.69 13.93
C TYR A 422 0.18 -10.58 12.40
N VAL A 423 -0.66 -9.72 11.82
CA VAL A 423 -0.64 -9.33 10.40
C VAL A 423 0.30 -8.13 10.24
N SER A 424 1.14 -8.12 9.21
CA SER A 424 2.09 -7.03 9.00
C SER A 424 2.48 -6.84 7.53
N CYS A 425 2.47 -5.59 7.07
CA CYS A 425 3.00 -5.20 5.76
C CYS A 425 4.53 -4.95 5.77
N ASN A 426 5.21 -5.20 6.90
CA ASN A 426 6.65 -5.01 7.06
C ASN A 426 7.24 -6.08 7.97
N SER A 427 7.73 -7.15 7.38
CA SER A 427 8.33 -8.28 8.11
C SER A 427 9.56 -7.92 8.95
N ALA A 428 10.25 -6.80 8.65
CA ALA A 428 11.40 -6.37 9.45
C ALA A 428 10.98 -5.77 10.81
N THR A 429 9.92 -4.92 10.82
CA THR A 429 9.37 -4.38 12.08
C THR A 429 8.60 -5.46 12.83
N GLN A 430 7.91 -6.36 12.15
CA GLN A 430 7.30 -7.54 12.75
C GLN A 430 8.36 -8.40 13.45
N ALA A 431 9.49 -8.68 12.81
CA ALA A 431 10.61 -9.45 13.39
C ALA A 431 11.14 -8.81 14.68
N ARG A 432 11.25 -7.47 14.73
CA ARG A 432 11.64 -6.72 15.94
C ARG A 432 10.63 -6.95 17.08
N ASP A 433 9.35 -6.83 16.77
CA ASP A 433 8.29 -6.97 17.79
C ASP A 433 8.20 -8.41 18.29
N LEU A 434 8.31 -9.40 17.38
CA LEU A 434 8.36 -10.82 17.73
C LEU A 434 9.55 -11.15 18.65
N ALA A 435 10.71 -10.56 18.41
CA ALA A 435 11.89 -10.75 19.27
C ALA A 435 11.63 -10.29 20.71
N LEU A 436 10.81 -9.25 20.91
CA LEU A 436 10.40 -8.80 22.26
C LEU A 436 9.41 -9.77 22.92
N MET A 437 8.73 -10.59 22.14
CA MET A 437 7.70 -11.52 22.61
C MET A 437 8.21 -12.97 22.79
N ASP A 438 9.39 -13.30 22.26
CA ASP A 438 9.89 -14.68 22.12
C ASP A 438 10.12 -15.38 23.46
N GLU A 439 10.35 -14.64 24.55
CA GLU A 439 10.49 -15.23 25.88
C GLU A 439 9.18 -15.89 26.38
N GLN A 440 8.03 -15.29 26.06
CA GLN A 440 6.72 -15.70 26.56
C GLN A 440 5.87 -16.41 25.53
N TYR A 441 6.14 -16.17 24.25
CA TYR A 441 5.41 -16.74 23.12
C TYR A 441 6.38 -17.49 22.19
N LYS A 442 5.85 -18.48 21.51
CA LYS A 442 6.54 -19.12 20.36
C LYS A 442 5.79 -18.82 19.08
N VAL A 443 6.52 -18.53 18.02
CA VAL A 443 5.99 -18.52 16.66
C VAL A 443 5.72 -19.97 16.25
N THR A 444 4.49 -20.30 15.86
CA THR A 444 4.10 -21.64 15.45
C THR A 444 3.80 -21.74 13.96
N LYS A 445 3.30 -20.67 13.35
CA LYS A 445 3.02 -20.62 11.90
C LYS A 445 3.39 -19.26 11.32
N VAL A 446 3.88 -19.26 10.09
CA VAL A 446 4.19 -18.05 9.32
C VAL A 446 3.62 -18.22 7.92
N GLN A 447 2.77 -17.29 7.46
CA GLN A 447 2.16 -17.29 6.16
C GLN A 447 2.36 -15.95 5.46
N PRO A 448 3.29 -15.86 4.50
CA PRO A 448 3.38 -14.71 3.61
C PRO A 448 2.21 -14.68 2.61
N VAL A 449 1.77 -13.47 2.25
CA VAL A 449 0.70 -13.24 1.27
C VAL A 449 1.12 -12.11 0.33
N ASP A 450 1.03 -12.35 -0.98
CA ASP A 450 1.28 -11.32 -1.99
C ASP A 450 0.02 -10.48 -2.23
N MET A 451 -0.07 -9.36 -1.52
CA MET A 451 -1.15 -8.38 -1.72
C MET A 451 -0.95 -7.50 -2.96
N PHE A 452 0.31 -7.33 -3.40
CA PHE A 452 0.68 -6.32 -4.39
C PHE A 452 1.63 -6.88 -5.45
N PRO A 453 1.14 -7.71 -6.41
CA PRO A 453 1.93 -8.14 -7.56
C PRO A 453 2.64 -6.98 -8.27
N GLN A 454 3.75 -7.25 -8.92
CA GLN A 454 4.61 -6.27 -9.62
C GLN A 454 5.33 -5.27 -8.70
N THR A 455 5.17 -5.42 -7.38
CA THR A 455 5.87 -4.63 -6.36
C THR A 455 6.67 -5.55 -5.42
N TYR A 456 7.54 -4.97 -4.61
CA TYR A 456 8.30 -5.71 -3.59
C TYR A 456 7.53 -5.93 -2.27
N HIS A 457 6.36 -5.34 -2.12
CA HIS A 457 5.59 -5.44 -0.88
C HIS A 457 5.06 -6.86 -0.67
N VAL A 458 5.12 -7.30 0.56
CA VAL A 458 4.59 -8.58 1.02
C VAL A 458 3.92 -8.38 2.38
N GLU A 459 2.73 -8.94 2.52
CA GLU A 459 2.07 -9.09 3.82
C GLU A 459 2.50 -10.41 4.45
N ASN A 460 2.55 -10.44 5.77
CA ASN A 460 2.91 -11.65 6.50
C ASN A 460 2.03 -11.82 7.74
N VAL A 461 1.46 -13.00 7.90
CA VAL A 461 0.67 -13.37 9.08
C VAL A 461 1.48 -14.36 9.92
N VAL A 462 1.62 -14.05 11.20
CA VAL A 462 2.33 -14.89 12.17
C VAL A 462 1.36 -15.31 13.27
N LEU A 463 1.34 -16.59 13.59
CA LEU A 463 0.67 -17.12 14.79
C LEU A 463 1.71 -17.26 15.92
N LEU A 464 1.41 -16.60 17.02
CA LEU A 464 2.14 -16.77 18.28
C LEU A 464 1.21 -17.53 19.27
N GLU A 465 1.75 -18.54 19.90
CA GLU A 465 1.09 -19.28 20.97
C GLU A 465 1.91 -19.15 22.26
N LYS A 466 1.20 -19.00 23.38
CA LYS A 466 1.83 -18.87 24.68
C LYS A 466 2.66 -20.11 25.01
N ARG A 467 3.86 -19.92 25.59
CA ARG A 467 4.73 -21.02 26.05
C ARG A 467 4.18 -21.71 27.29
#